data_2ccb2b183fec6a7047a24bc43115b438
#
_entry.id   2ccb2b183fec6a7047a24bc43115b438
#
_cell.length_a   1.000
_cell.length_b   1.000
_cell.length_c   1.000
_cell.angle_alpha   90.00
_cell.angle_beta   90.00
_cell.angle_gamma   90.00
#
_symmetry.space_group_name_H-M   'P 1'
#
loop_
_entity.id
_entity.type
_entity.pdbx_description
1 polymer ?
#
loop_
_entity_poly.entity_id
_entity_poly.type
_entity_poly.pdbx_seq_one_letter_code
_entity_poly.pdbx_strand_id
1 'polypeptide(L)'
;MFALCDKLRNAQAAGTLYSDKVMRMDRRICPFLRTLRGWALVVGLLAGCASEHAAKPASAPLHRDAAALAVIAEADLKRGDCRGASENYARAATAGDVQVARQATQVAMACEHLPAAWQAAQRWRSLAPNDREANALYAAIALKLYRTAEARAAINDFWRAEEQLDAAAGTAPGTPQSSPVPDAAAAPPVLTARAQQRATRSMGELTALLLEESDAPAVLTAMSGALEPTANSPDTFTLLGELALAAYDGQRAQGYAQRALQLDPQDLAALRVLARAYVMRGDAPQAVATARRAQARDATRGGFELAEVLASLDRSEEAHQQLEQLRAGGAPQAEVDRRLALLACNSGDMKEARQRFTELLASGEGNDAAQLYLADIAARDGDPDGAIAAYRRLYDSSVALSARSRAAALLLDRSARTEALALLDDYAADHPEEELDLTLAKARLLADHGEADAGLALLSTALERHPQHPSIEYDRAVILEQAGRVHESVEALERMVNERPDDPTVLNALGYTLADHTLELPHAEGLIRRALAVTPDNPAAVDSLGWVQFRQGDARGAAGTLAHAYSLGHDPEIAAHWGEALWVSGQQAEARRVWAAALARDPDSKPLKATIKRLIPDAH
;
A
#
# COMPACT_ATOMS: atom_id res chain seq x y z
N MET A 1 17.72 -5.92 -0.53
CA MET A 1 17.45 -5.91 0.94
C MET A 1 16.87 -4.57 1.42
N PHE A 2 17.29 -3.43 0.89
CA PHE A 2 16.85 -2.09 1.31
C PHE A 2 15.57 -1.59 0.62
N ALA A 3 15.24 -2.03 -0.59
CA ALA A 3 13.97 -1.67 -1.25
C ALA A 3 12.72 -2.10 -0.46
N LEU A 4 12.82 -3.12 0.39
CA LEU A 4 11.73 -3.52 1.29
C LEU A 4 11.68 -2.64 2.55
N CYS A 5 12.83 -2.18 3.06
CA CYS A 5 12.90 -1.18 4.13
C CYS A 5 12.35 0.17 3.66
N ASP A 6 12.59 0.55 2.39
CA ASP A 6 12.10 1.81 1.84
C ASP A 6 10.60 1.75 1.51
N LYS A 7 10.05 0.60 1.11
CA LYS A 7 8.57 0.43 1.05
C LYS A 7 7.94 0.55 2.44
N LEU A 8 8.58 0.04 3.49
CA LEU A 8 8.12 0.21 4.88
C LEU A 8 8.41 1.63 5.39
N ARG A 9 9.52 2.25 5.00
CA ARG A 9 9.87 3.64 5.32
C ARG A 9 8.91 4.62 4.63
N ASN A 10 8.59 4.40 3.36
CA ASN A 10 7.63 5.20 2.61
C ASN A 10 6.18 4.96 3.05
N ALA A 11 5.83 3.74 3.45
CA ALA A 11 4.55 3.45 4.12
C ALA A 11 4.47 4.11 5.51
N GLN A 12 5.58 4.28 6.22
CA GLN A 12 5.63 4.99 7.50
C GLN A 12 5.64 6.52 7.35
N ALA A 13 6.26 7.07 6.32
CA ALA A 13 6.19 8.51 6.02
C ALA A 13 4.79 8.92 5.54
N ALA A 14 4.06 8.02 4.87
CA ALA A 14 2.67 8.24 4.47
C ALA A 14 1.65 7.88 5.55
N GLY A 15 2.03 7.16 6.63
CA GLY A 15 1.03 6.56 7.46
C GLY A 15 1.34 6.26 8.90
N THR A 16 1.45 7.25 9.78
CA THR A 16 1.17 7.02 11.21
C THR A 16 -0.29 6.62 11.49
N LEU A 17 -1.20 6.78 10.54
CA LEU A 17 -2.56 6.21 10.60
C LEU A 17 -2.61 4.73 10.23
N TYR A 18 -1.67 4.24 9.42
CA TYR A 18 -1.66 2.85 8.96
C TYR A 18 -1.07 1.90 10.01
N SER A 19 -0.01 2.31 10.73
CA SER A 19 0.68 1.43 11.67
C SER A 19 -0.13 1.12 12.94
N ASP A 20 -0.81 2.10 13.56
CA ASP A 20 -1.56 1.88 14.81
C ASP A 20 -2.98 1.33 14.57
N LYS A 21 -3.59 1.58 13.41
CA LYS A 21 -4.91 1.02 13.07
C LYS A 21 -4.83 -0.33 12.37
N VAL A 22 -3.87 -0.57 11.50
CA VAL A 22 -3.67 -1.89 10.87
C VAL A 22 -3.27 -2.92 11.92
N MET A 23 -2.41 -2.59 12.88
CA MET A 23 -2.13 -3.51 14.00
C MET A 23 -3.33 -3.75 14.94
N ARG A 24 -4.32 -2.85 14.97
CA ARG A 24 -5.58 -3.05 15.72
C ARG A 24 -6.73 -3.57 14.85
N MET A 25 -6.71 -3.36 13.55
CA MET A 25 -7.73 -3.84 12.61
C MET A 25 -7.54 -5.31 12.22
N ASP A 26 -6.30 -5.82 12.19
CA ASP A 26 -5.98 -7.23 11.93
C ASP A 26 -6.70 -8.22 12.88
N ARG A 27 -7.15 -7.77 14.06
CA ARG A 27 -8.01 -8.56 14.97
C ARG A 27 -9.52 -8.35 14.81
N ARG A 28 -9.99 -7.38 14.02
CA ARG A 28 -11.44 -7.03 13.93
C ARG A 28 -12.07 -7.12 12.55
N ILE A 29 -11.31 -7.07 11.47
CA ILE A 29 -11.83 -7.19 10.09
C ILE A 29 -11.72 -8.62 9.57
N CYS A 30 -10.90 -9.46 10.18
CA CYS A 30 -10.77 -10.87 9.85
C CYS A 30 -11.75 -11.85 10.55
N PRO A 31 -12.95 -11.47 11.06
CA PRO A 31 -13.95 -12.50 11.36
C PRO A 31 -14.55 -13.09 10.09
N PHE A 32 -14.46 -12.40 8.93
CA PHE A 32 -15.08 -12.85 7.69
C PHE A 32 -14.32 -13.99 6.99
N LEU A 33 -13.00 -14.01 7.02
CA LEU A 33 -12.19 -15.11 6.49
C LEU A 33 -12.04 -16.29 7.48
N ARG A 34 -12.20 -16.05 8.80
CA ARG A 34 -12.20 -17.12 9.81
C ARG A 34 -13.47 -17.95 9.85
N THR A 35 -14.59 -17.51 9.28
CA THR A 35 -15.81 -18.30 9.20
C THR A 35 -15.74 -19.46 8.20
N LEU A 36 -14.75 -19.50 7.30
CA LEU A 36 -14.53 -20.66 6.43
C LEU A 36 -14.01 -21.92 7.17
N ARG A 37 -13.39 -21.77 8.35
CA ARG A 37 -12.98 -22.90 9.20
C ARG A 37 -14.11 -23.50 10.07
N GLY A 38 -15.26 -22.83 10.22
CA GLY A 38 -16.36 -23.25 11.10
C GLY A 38 -17.49 -24.05 10.44
N TRP A 39 -17.53 -24.14 9.10
CA TRP A 39 -18.68 -24.72 8.39
C TRP A 39 -18.48 -26.18 7.92
N ALA A 40 -17.36 -26.80 8.21
CA ALA A 40 -17.12 -28.22 7.89
C ALA A 40 -17.91 -29.22 8.76
N LEU A 41 -18.79 -28.79 9.69
CA LEU A 41 -19.46 -29.65 10.68
C LEU A 41 -21.00 -29.57 10.71
N VAL A 42 -21.67 -29.00 9.72
CA VAL A 42 -23.15 -28.92 9.69
C VAL A 42 -23.79 -29.56 8.43
N VAL A 43 -23.14 -30.47 7.73
CA VAL A 43 -23.77 -31.22 6.62
C VAL A 43 -24.11 -32.67 7.02
N GLY A 44 -24.28 -32.94 8.28
CA GLY A 44 -24.52 -34.31 8.75
C GLY A 44 -25.81 -34.55 9.52
N LEU A 45 -26.96 -33.92 9.23
CA LEU A 45 -28.25 -34.30 9.84
C LEU A 45 -29.42 -33.56 9.18
N LEU A 46 -29.88 -34.02 8.01
CA LEU A 46 -31.29 -33.87 7.55
C LEU A 46 -31.60 -34.93 6.47
N ALA A 47 -31.65 -36.17 6.93
CA ALA A 47 -32.39 -37.20 6.24
C ALA A 47 -33.58 -37.59 7.11
N GLY A 48 -34.77 -37.25 6.70
CA GLY A 48 -35.99 -37.81 7.26
C GLY A 48 -37.03 -36.80 7.68
N CYS A 49 -37.95 -36.48 6.80
CA CYS A 49 -39.40 -36.53 7.00
C CYS A 49 -40.10 -36.06 5.73
N ALA A 50 -40.69 -36.98 5.03
CA ALA A 50 -41.65 -36.72 3.96
C ALA A 50 -43.01 -36.37 4.57
N SER A 51 -43.62 -35.27 4.12
CA SER A 51 -45.08 -35.14 4.06
C SER A 51 -45.49 -34.08 3.05
N GLU A 52 -46.37 -34.46 2.25
CA GLU A 52 -47.16 -34.05 1.12
C GLU A 52 -47.56 -32.57 0.92
N HIS A 53 -47.55 -32.22 -0.41
CA HIS A 53 -48.45 -31.35 -1.17
C HIS A 53 -48.45 -29.85 -0.96
N ALA A 54 -47.69 -29.18 -1.79
CA ALA A 54 -48.20 -28.03 -2.56
C ALA A 54 -47.36 -27.89 -3.84
N ALA A 55 -48.00 -27.92 -5.00
CA ALA A 55 -47.36 -27.78 -6.30
C ALA A 55 -46.69 -26.40 -6.41
N LYS A 56 -45.35 -26.35 -6.41
CA LYS A 56 -44.57 -25.19 -6.79
C LYS A 56 -44.44 -25.12 -8.31
N PRO A 57 -44.49 -23.91 -8.92
CA PRO A 57 -44.26 -23.76 -10.35
C PRO A 57 -42.86 -24.27 -10.71
N ALA A 58 -42.75 -24.94 -11.84
CA ALA A 58 -41.52 -25.53 -12.36
C ALA A 58 -40.41 -24.46 -12.42
N SER A 59 -39.41 -24.57 -11.53
CA SER A 59 -38.19 -23.81 -11.61
C SER A 59 -37.43 -24.15 -12.89
N ALA A 60 -37.04 -23.11 -13.64
CA ALA A 60 -36.38 -23.24 -14.92
C ALA A 60 -35.10 -24.10 -14.86
N PRO A 61 -34.75 -24.81 -15.94
CA PRO A 61 -33.59 -25.72 -15.99
C PRO A 61 -32.24 -25.09 -15.65
N LEU A 62 -32.12 -23.77 -15.75
CA LEU A 62 -30.92 -22.95 -15.41
C LEU A 62 -30.46 -23.08 -13.97
N HIS A 63 -31.35 -23.26 -12.98
CA HIS A 63 -30.96 -23.38 -11.56
C HIS A 63 -30.27 -24.71 -11.22
N ARG A 64 -30.54 -25.80 -11.96
CA ARG A 64 -29.89 -27.10 -11.72
C ARG A 64 -28.44 -27.10 -12.16
N ASP A 65 -28.13 -26.42 -13.27
CA ASP A 65 -26.76 -26.30 -13.77
C ASP A 65 -25.88 -25.41 -12.85
N ALA A 66 -26.43 -24.33 -12.31
CA ALA A 66 -25.71 -23.47 -11.36
C ALA A 66 -25.35 -24.20 -10.06
N ALA A 67 -26.31 -24.97 -9.50
CA ALA A 67 -26.05 -25.77 -8.30
C ALA A 67 -25.02 -26.90 -8.55
N ALA A 68 -25.06 -27.55 -9.71
CA ALA A 68 -24.08 -28.56 -10.07
C ALA A 68 -22.66 -27.97 -10.20
N LEU A 69 -22.54 -26.82 -10.85
CA LEU A 69 -21.25 -26.11 -10.98
C LEU A 69 -20.71 -25.64 -9.61
N ALA A 70 -21.58 -25.16 -8.71
CA ALA A 70 -21.16 -24.77 -7.35
C ALA A 70 -20.64 -26.00 -6.56
N VAL A 71 -21.28 -27.18 -6.70
CA VAL A 71 -20.79 -28.41 -6.05
C VAL A 71 -19.44 -28.87 -6.63
N ILE A 72 -19.23 -28.71 -7.94
CA ILE A 72 -17.93 -28.99 -8.57
C ILE A 72 -16.88 -28.03 -8.02
N ALA A 73 -17.18 -26.73 -7.96
CA ALA A 73 -16.27 -25.71 -7.43
C ALA A 73 -15.88 -25.97 -5.97
N GLU A 74 -16.83 -26.41 -5.12
CA GLU A 74 -16.52 -26.84 -3.74
C GLU A 74 -15.58 -28.05 -3.70
N ALA A 75 -15.73 -28.99 -4.63
CA ALA A 75 -14.84 -30.13 -4.73
C ALA A 75 -13.45 -29.72 -5.23
N ASP A 76 -13.37 -28.72 -6.10
CA ASP A 76 -12.11 -28.14 -6.57
C ASP A 76 -11.36 -27.45 -5.42
N LEU A 77 -12.04 -26.63 -4.60
CA LEU A 77 -11.46 -26.02 -3.40
C LEU A 77 -10.90 -27.07 -2.43
N LYS A 78 -11.63 -28.15 -2.18
CA LYS A 78 -11.17 -29.24 -1.30
C LYS A 78 -9.94 -29.96 -1.85
N ARG A 79 -9.69 -29.91 -3.15
CA ARG A 79 -8.48 -30.44 -3.79
C ARG A 79 -7.35 -29.44 -3.92
N GLY A 80 -7.57 -28.18 -3.50
CA GLY A 80 -6.63 -27.09 -3.67
C GLY A 80 -6.57 -26.54 -5.10
N ASP A 81 -7.52 -26.90 -5.97
CA ASP A 81 -7.63 -26.34 -7.32
C ASP A 81 -8.37 -25.01 -7.29
N CYS A 82 -7.67 -23.97 -6.89
CA CYS A 82 -8.19 -22.61 -6.79
C CYS A 82 -8.68 -22.06 -8.12
N ARG A 83 -7.95 -22.35 -9.20
CA ARG A 83 -8.35 -21.90 -10.55
C ARG A 83 -9.64 -22.54 -11.00
N GLY A 84 -9.72 -23.88 -10.95
CA GLY A 84 -10.92 -24.62 -11.32
C GLY A 84 -12.13 -24.20 -10.49
N ALA A 85 -11.96 -24.02 -9.17
CA ALA A 85 -12.99 -23.53 -8.28
C ALA A 85 -13.52 -22.16 -8.70
N SER A 86 -12.62 -21.19 -8.95
CA SER A 86 -12.97 -19.82 -9.35
C SER A 86 -13.75 -19.81 -10.68
N GLU A 87 -13.27 -20.55 -11.69
CA GLU A 87 -13.91 -20.64 -13.01
C GLU A 87 -15.30 -21.30 -12.91
N ASN A 88 -15.44 -22.39 -12.15
CA ASN A 88 -16.71 -23.08 -11.98
C ASN A 88 -17.72 -22.26 -11.17
N TYR A 89 -17.29 -21.55 -10.11
CA TYR A 89 -18.15 -20.64 -9.38
C TYR A 89 -18.57 -19.43 -10.23
N ALA A 90 -17.67 -18.83 -11.02
CA ALA A 90 -18.03 -17.73 -11.92
C ALA A 90 -19.06 -18.16 -12.96
N ARG A 91 -18.93 -19.37 -13.52
CA ARG A 91 -19.96 -19.98 -14.41
C ARG A 91 -21.27 -20.24 -13.67
N ALA A 92 -21.24 -20.73 -12.43
CA ALA A 92 -22.43 -20.91 -11.61
C ALA A 92 -23.15 -19.58 -11.38
N ALA A 93 -22.40 -18.50 -11.13
CA ALA A 93 -22.95 -17.16 -10.89
C ALA A 93 -23.74 -16.60 -12.08
N THR A 94 -23.41 -16.98 -13.33
CA THR A 94 -24.12 -16.47 -14.51
C THR A 94 -25.62 -16.82 -14.51
N ALA A 95 -25.96 -17.98 -13.98
CA ALA A 95 -27.36 -18.48 -13.89
C ALA A 95 -27.86 -18.56 -12.43
N GLY A 96 -27.00 -18.25 -11.45
CA GLY A 96 -27.28 -18.27 -10.01
C GLY A 96 -27.99 -17.02 -9.51
N ASP A 97 -28.42 -17.10 -8.26
CA ASP A 97 -28.95 -15.98 -7.50
C ASP A 97 -27.86 -15.12 -6.86
N VAL A 98 -28.26 -14.13 -6.03
CA VAL A 98 -27.35 -13.22 -5.32
C VAL A 98 -26.33 -13.98 -4.46
N GLN A 99 -26.75 -15.06 -3.80
CA GLN A 99 -25.87 -15.81 -2.89
C GLN A 99 -24.77 -16.54 -3.66
N VAL A 100 -25.12 -17.16 -4.80
CA VAL A 100 -24.14 -17.82 -5.67
C VAL A 100 -23.15 -16.79 -6.26
N ALA A 101 -23.64 -15.62 -6.69
CA ALA A 101 -22.78 -14.57 -7.24
C ALA A 101 -21.84 -13.98 -6.16
N ARG A 102 -22.34 -13.80 -4.94
CA ARG A 102 -21.53 -13.39 -3.79
C ARG A 102 -20.42 -14.40 -3.48
N GLN A 103 -20.80 -15.68 -3.33
CA GLN A 103 -19.85 -16.77 -3.07
C GLN A 103 -18.78 -16.86 -4.16
N ALA A 104 -19.21 -16.80 -5.42
CA ALA A 104 -18.30 -16.82 -6.57
C ALA A 104 -17.27 -15.67 -6.52
N THR A 105 -17.73 -14.46 -6.17
CA THR A 105 -16.83 -13.29 -6.02
C THR A 105 -15.83 -13.51 -4.89
N GLN A 106 -16.29 -13.95 -3.72
CA GLN A 106 -15.45 -14.16 -2.55
C GLN A 106 -14.40 -15.26 -2.78
N VAL A 107 -14.79 -16.39 -3.41
CA VAL A 107 -13.87 -17.48 -3.74
C VAL A 107 -12.83 -17.02 -4.77
N ALA A 108 -13.27 -16.34 -5.83
CA ALA A 108 -12.33 -15.89 -6.85
C ALA A 108 -11.37 -14.80 -6.35
N MET A 109 -11.80 -13.95 -5.40
CA MET A 109 -10.91 -13.00 -4.70
C MET A 109 -9.91 -13.74 -3.80
N ALA A 110 -10.38 -14.68 -2.98
CA ALA A 110 -9.51 -15.46 -2.10
C ALA A 110 -8.49 -16.33 -2.88
N CYS A 111 -8.85 -16.77 -4.09
CA CYS A 111 -7.98 -17.49 -5.01
C CYS A 111 -7.18 -16.55 -5.95
N GLU A 112 -7.32 -15.25 -5.83
CA GLU A 112 -6.67 -14.22 -6.65
C GLU A 112 -6.83 -14.45 -8.18
N HIS A 113 -7.97 -15.03 -8.57
CA HIS A 113 -8.31 -15.29 -9.97
C HIS A 113 -9.14 -14.11 -10.52
N LEU A 114 -8.48 -13.01 -10.89
CA LEU A 114 -9.11 -11.75 -11.25
C LEU A 114 -10.15 -11.83 -12.38
N PRO A 115 -9.98 -12.63 -13.46
CA PRO A 115 -11.01 -12.73 -14.50
C PRO A 115 -12.34 -13.31 -13.98
N ALA A 116 -12.28 -14.34 -13.13
CA ALA A 116 -13.47 -14.93 -12.51
C ALA A 116 -14.09 -14.01 -11.46
N ALA A 117 -13.25 -13.34 -10.65
CA ALA A 117 -13.69 -12.35 -9.66
C ALA A 117 -14.46 -11.21 -10.33
N TRP A 118 -13.94 -10.68 -11.43
CA TRP A 118 -14.60 -9.63 -12.21
C TRP A 118 -15.97 -10.07 -12.75
N GLN A 119 -16.04 -11.24 -13.38
CA GLN A 119 -17.29 -11.77 -13.92
C GLN A 119 -18.34 -11.98 -12.83
N ALA A 120 -17.95 -12.57 -11.70
CA ALA A 120 -18.85 -12.84 -10.58
C ALA A 120 -19.33 -11.54 -9.91
N ALA A 121 -18.45 -10.58 -9.69
CA ALA A 121 -18.78 -9.29 -9.08
C ALA A 121 -19.73 -8.46 -9.96
N GLN A 122 -19.53 -8.46 -11.28
CA GLN A 122 -20.47 -7.84 -12.22
C GLN A 122 -21.86 -8.44 -12.08
N ARG A 123 -21.95 -9.79 -11.99
CA ARG A 123 -23.22 -10.47 -11.82
C ARG A 123 -23.86 -10.13 -10.48
N TRP A 124 -23.11 -10.15 -9.37
CA TRP A 124 -23.62 -9.81 -8.05
C TRP A 124 -24.18 -8.39 -8.03
N ARG A 125 -23.41 -7.41 -8.50
CA ARG A 125 -23.85 -6.01 -8.58
C ARG A 125 -25.09 -5.84 -9.46
N SER A 126 -25.22 -6.59 -10.56
CA SER A 126 -26.41 -6.55 -11.42
C SER A 126 -27.67 -7.09 -10.73
N LEU A 127 -27.53 -8.08 -9.84
CA LEU A 127 -28.64 -8.67 -9.07
C LEU A 127 -29.00 -7.85 -7.84
N ALA A 128 -28.03 -7.16 -7.23
CA ALA A 128 -28.19 -6.39 -6.00
C ALA A 128 -27.44 -5.05 -6.09
N PRO A 129 -27.90 -4.07 -6.89
CA PRO A 129 -27.16 -2.83 -7.17
C PRO A 129 -26.97 -1.94 -5.94
N ASN A 130 -27.80 -2.06 -4.91
CA ASN A 130 -27.70 -1.30 -3.66
C ASN A 130 -27.00 -2.10 -2.55
N ASP A 131 -26.46 -3.28 -2.84
CA ASP A 131 -25.68 -4.06 -1.88
C ASP A 131 -24.30 -3.39 -1.70
N ARG A 132 -23.98 -2.99 -0.47
CA ARG A 132 -22.74 -2.30 -0.12
C ARG A 132 -21.52 -3.17 -0.34
N GLU A 133 -21.58 -4.44 0.08
CA GLU A 133 -20.49 -5.39 -0.07
C GLU A 133 -20.22 -5.67 -1.55
N ALA A 134 -21.27 -5.84 -2.36
CA ALA A 134 -21.15 -6.01 -3.80
C ALA A 134 -20.45 -4.81 -4.45
N ASN A 135 -20.84 -3.58 -4.07
CA ASN A 135 -20.22 -2.36 -4.61
C ASN A 135 -18.77 -2.19 -4.12
N ALA A 136 -18.48 -2.50 -2.86
CA ALA A 136 -17.12 -2.41 -2.31
C ALA A 136 -16.16 -3.40 -3.00
N LEU A 137 -16.51 -4.69 -3.09
CA LEU A 137 -15.68 -5.70 -3.74
C LEU A 137 -15.59 -5.47 -5.26
N TYR A 138 -16.66 -5.03 -5.90
CA TYR A 138 -16.60 -4.66 -7.31
C TYR A 138 -15.62 -3.49 -7.55
N ALA A 139 -15.63 -2.46 -6.68
CA ALA A 139 -14.70 -1.35 -6.78
C ALA A 139 -13.25 -1.82 -6.57
N ALA A 140 -12.99 -2.69 -5.60
CA ALA A 140 -11.68 -3.25 -5.34
C ALA A 140 -11.14 -4.04 -6.55
N ILE A 141 -11.95 -4.96 -7.10
CA ILE A 141 -11.57 -5.73 -8.30
C ILE A 141 -11.37 -4.82 -9.51
N ALA A 142 -12.24 -3.81 -9.68
CA ALA A 142 -12.11 -2.84 -10.78
C ALA A 142 -10.78 -2.08 -10.69
N LEU A 143 -10.35 -1.66 -9.49
CA LEU A 143 -9.06 -0.99 -9.28
C LEU A 143 -7.88 -1.93 -9.56
N LYS A 144 -7.91 -3.18 -9.09
CA LYS A 144 -6.89 -4.19 -9.44
C LYS A 144 -6.73 -4.39 -10.95
N LEU A 145 -7.82 -4.21 -11.69
CA LEU A 145 -7.84 -4.30 -13.16
C LEU A 145 -7.67 -2.93 -13.86
N TYR A 146 -7.29 -1.88 -13.11
CA TYR A 146 -7.13 -0.50 -13.59
C TYR A 146 -8.38 0.08 -14.29
N ARG A 147 -9.57 -0.39 -13.91
CA ARG A 147 -10.88 0.07 -14.40
C ARG A 147 -11.43 1.17 -13.50
N THR A 148 -10.74 2.32 -13.48
CA THR A 148 -11.03 3.41 -12.54
C THR A 148 -12.43 4.00 -12.69
N ALA A 149 -12.96 4.06 -13.90
CA ALA A 149 -14.31 4.59 -14.16
C ALA A 149 -15.40 3.68 -13.53
N GLU A 150 -15.25 2.37 -13.66
CA GLU A 150 -16.14 1.37 -13.07
C GLU A 150 -16.03 1.36 -11.54
N ALA A 151 -14.81 1.49 -11.00
CA ALA A 151 -14.58 1.62 -9.57
C ALA A 151 -15.28 2.86 -9.00
N ARG A 152 -15.11 4.02 -9.65
CA ARG A 152 -15.79 5.27 -9.26
C ARG A 152 -17.31 5.11 -9.25
N ALA A 153 -17.89 4.47 -10.26
CA ALA A 153 -19.33 4.23 -10.31
C ALA A 153 -19.80 3.35 -9.12
N ALA A 154 -19.04 2.33 -8.76
CA ALA A 154 -19.37 1.46 -7.64
C ALA A 154 -19.21 2.18 -6.28
N ILE A 155 -18.19 3.02 -6.12
CA ILE A 155 -18.01 3.87 -4.92
C ILE A 155 -19.20 4.83 -4.76
N ASN A 156 -19.66 5.43 -5.85
CA ASN A 156 -20.87 6.27 -5.82
C ASN A 156 -22.12 5.51 -5.40
N ASP A 157 -22.30 4.28 -5.89
CA ASP A 157 -23.46 3.46 -5.51
C ASP A 157 -23.35 2.97 -4.05
N PHE A 158 -22.14 2.65 -3.58
CA PHE A 158 -21.86 2.38 -2.17
C PHE A 158 -22.26 3.57 -1.29
N TRP A 159 -21.87 4.79 -1.66
CA TRP A 159 -22.18 6.01 -0.92
C TRP A 159 -23.69 6.29 -0.87
N ARG A 160 -24.38 6.16 -2.02
CA ARG A 160 -25.84 6.32 -2.07
C ARG A 160 -26.58 5.30 -1.20
N ALA A 161 -26.09 4.07 -1.12
CA ALA A 161 -26.67 3.06 -0.24
C ALA A 161 -26.51 3.44 1.25
N GLU A 162 -25.39 4.06 1.64
CA GLU A 162 -25.19 4.60 2.98
C GLU A 162 -26.17 5.74 3.30
N GLU A 163 -26.35 6.70 2.39
CA GLU A 163 -27.28 7.81 2.58
C GLU A 163 -28.74 7.31 2.74
N GLN A 164 -29.14 6.28 2.00
CA GLN A 164 -30.46 5.67 2.11
C GLN A 164 -30.69 4.97 3.45
N LEU A 165 -29.69 4.28 3.99
CA LEU A 165 -29.75 3.65 5.31
C LEU A 165 -29.90 4.69 6.44
N ASP A 166 -29.23 5.83 6.31
CA ASP A 166 -29.33 6.91 7.28
C ASP A 166 -30.68 7.63 7.22
N ALA A 167 -31.24 7.83 6.02
CA ALA A 167 -32.58 8.38 5.84
C ALA A 167 -33.66 7.45 6.45
N ALA A 168 -33.53 6.14 6.25
CA ALA A 168 -34.44 5.14 6.83
C ALA A 168 -34.35 5.06 8.37
N ALA A 169 -33.13 5.21 8.93
CA ALA A 169 -32.90 5.21 10.38
C ALA A 169 -33.44 6.48 11.08
N GLY A 170 -33.52 7.60 10.34
CA GLY A 170 -34.09 8.87 10.83
C GLY A 170 -35.63 8.89 10.89
N THR A 171 -36.29 7.94 10.26
CA THR A 171 -37.77 7.79 10.23
C THR A 171 -38.29 6.76 11.25
N ALA A 172 -37.71 6.73 12.45
CA ALA A 172 -38.26 5.89 13.52
C ALA A 172 -39.72 6.29 13.82
N PRO A 173 -40.68 5.33 13.99
CA PRO A 173 -42.10 5.63 14.19
C PRO A 173 -42.30 6.28 15.54
N GLY A 174 -42.56 7.58 15.61
CA GLY A 174 -42.86 8.28 16.84
C GLY A 174 -42.96 9.80 16.79
N THR A 175 -42.71 10.46 15.71
CA THR A 175 -42.93 11.91 15.58
C THR A 175 -44.14 12.19 14.69
N PRO A 176 -45.14 13.02 15.14
CA PRO A 176 -46.27 13.36 14.31
C PRO A 176 -45.82 14.21 13.13
N GLN A 177 -46.06 13.74 11.92
CA GLN A 177 -45.86 14.50 10.70
C GLN A 177 -46.80 15.70 10.70
N SER A 178 -46.25 16.92 10.78
CA SER A 178 -46.93 18.10 10.34
C SER A 178 -46.98 18.08 8.79
N SER A 179 -48.14 18.31 8.24
CA SER A 179 -48.48 18.28 6.81
C SER A 179 -47.47 19.06 5.94
N PRO A 180 -47.13 18.55 4.73
CA PRO A 180 -46.17 19.20 3.86
C PRO A 180 -46.78 20.48 3.25
N VAL A 181 -46.06 21.58 3.42
CA VAL A 181 -46.26 22.80 2.59
C VAL A 181 -45.48 22.57 1.30
N PRO A 182 -46.07 22.69 0.10
CA PRO A 182 -45.34 22.61 -1.16
C PRO A 182 -44.66 23.96 -1.44
N ASP A 183 -43.44 23.89 -1.91
CA ASP A 183 -42.56 24.95 -2.40
C ASP A 183 -41.44 25.40 -1.44
N ALA A 184 -40.37 24.64 -1.50
CA ALA A 184 -39.00 25.15 -1.48
C ALA A 184 -38.09 24.06 -2.07
N ALA A 185 -37.23 24.42 -3.03
CA ALA A 185 -36.20 23.55 -3.56
C ALA A 185 -35.45 22.90 -2.38
N ALA A 186 -35.59 21.60 -2.23
CA ALA A 186 -35.10 20.86 -1.07
C ALA A 186 -33.59 20.97 -1.03
N ALA A 187 -33.07 21.74 -0.08
CA ALA A 187 -31.67 21.63 0.32
C ALA A 187 -31.40 20.14 0.75
N PRO A 188 -30.25 19.59 0.41
CA PRO A 188 -29.94 18.21 0.80
C PRO A 188 -30.10 18.07 2.32
N PRO A 189 -30.65 16.93 2.80
CA PRO A 189 -30.91 16.74 4.23
C PRO A 189 -29.60 16.88 5.00
N VAL A 190 -29.59 17.78 6.00
CA VAL A 190 -28.47 17.92 6.93
C VAL A 190 -28.40 16.64 7.75
N LEU A 191 -27.39 15.82 7.47
CA LEU A 191 -27.13 14.58 8.24
C LEU A 191 -26.94 14.92 9.72
N THR A 192 -27.51 14.12 10.62
CA THR A 192 -27.24 14.25 12.05
C THR A 192 -25.76 13.94 12.33
N ALA A 193 -25.19 14.49 13.40
CA ALA A 193 -23.78 14.23 13.77
C ALA A 193 -23.46 12.73 13.86
N ARG A 194 -24.43 11.90 14.28
CA ARG A 194 -24.29 10.43 14.31
C ARG A 194 -24.25 9.81 12.91
N ALA A 195 -25.03 10.32 11.98
CA ALA A 195 -25.06 9.86 10.60
C ALA A 195 -23.73 10.22 9.90
N GLN A 196 -23.22 11.45 10.11
CA GLN A 196 -21.90 11.86 9.62
C GLN A 196 -20.77 10.98 10.14
N GLN A 197 -20.75 10.68 11.46
CA GLN A 197 -19.75 9.77 12.05
C GLN A 197 -19.82 8.36 11.46
N ARG A 198 -21.03 7.84 11.18
CA ARG A 198 -21.20 6.52 10.57
C ARG A 198 -20.70 6.53 9.13
N ALA A 199 -21.09 7.52 8.35
CA ALA A 199 -20.66 7.69 6.97
C ALA A 199 -19.13 7.81 6.86
N THR A 200 -18.50 8.62 7.71
CA THR A 200 -17.02 8.74 7.77
C THR A 200 -16.36 7.40 8.12
N ARG A 201 -16.93 6.63 9.05
CA ARG A 201 -16.41 5.31 9.39
C ARG A 201 -16.52 4.34 8.21
N SER A 202 -17.67 4.25 7.57
CA SER A 202 -17.91 3.38 6.42
C SER A 202 -16.98 3.73 5.25
N MET A 203 -16.71 5.03 5.02
CA MET A 203 -15.76 5.45 4.00
C MET A 203 -14.32 5.14 4.38
N GLY A 204 -13.96 5.23 5.65
CA GLY A 204 -12.65 4.78 6.15
C GLY A 204 -12.45 3.28 5.95
N GLU A 205 -13.47 2.47 6.23
CA GLU A 205 -13.46 1.01 6.02
C GLU A 205 -13.34 0.66 4.52
N LEU A 206 -14.11 1.33 3.67
CA LEU A 206 -14.00 1.17 2.20
C LEU A 206 -12.61 1.57 1.71
N THR A 207 -12.10 2.73 2.14
CA THR A 207 -10.78 3.21 1.74
C THR A 207 -9.68 2.22 2.14
N ALA A 208 -9.76 1.66 3.35
CA ALA A 208 -8.80 0.65 3.81
C ALA A 208 -8.84 -0.60 2.92
N LEU A 209 -10.03 -1.11 2.58
CA LEU A 209 -10.20 -2.23 1.66
C LEU A 209 -9.61 -1.93 0.29
N LEU A 210 -9.88 -0.73 -0.26
CA LEU A 210 -9.39 -0.37 -1.58
C LEU A 210 -7.85 -0.23 -1.61
N LEU A 211 -7.23 0.29 -0.54
CA LEU A 211 -5.79 0.39 -0.40
C LEU A 211 -5.09 -0.95 -0.14
N GLU A 212 -5.80 -1.92 0.44
CA GLU A 212 -5.31 -3.29 0.56
C GLU A 212 -5.23 -3.97 -0.81
N GLU A 213 -6.17 -3.68 -1.68
CA GLU A 213 -6.35 -4.35 -2.97
C GLU A 213 -5.74 -3.60 -4.16
N SER A 214 -5.36 -2.31 -4.00
CA SER A 214 -4.86 -1.47 -5.11
C SER A 214 -3.95 -0.34 -4.63
N ASP A 215 -3.25 0.29 -5.57
CA ASP A 215 -2.36 1.41 -5.29
C ASP A 215 -3.11 2.71 -4.93
N ALA A 216 -2.48 3.55 -4.12
CA ALA A 216 -3.07 4.79 -3.64
C ALA A 216 -3.45 5.80 -4.77
N PRO A 217 -2.70 5.94 -5.88
CA PRO A 217 -3.10 6.80 -7.00
C PRO A 217 -4.41 6.39 -7.67
N ALA A 218 -4.61 5.09 -7.89
CA ALA A 218 -5.86 4.57 -8.47
C ALA A 218 -7.04 4.77 -7.49
N VAL A 219 -6.81 4.48 -6.19
CA VAL A 219 -7.80 4.73 -5.13
C VAL A 219 -8.14 6.21 -5.04
N LEU A 220 -7.15 7.11 -5.01
CA LEU A 220 -7.38 8.56 -4.98
C LEU A 220 -8.22 9.02 -6.17
N THR A 221 -7.90 8.56 -7.38
CA THR A 221 -8.61 8.96 -8.60
C THR A 221 -10.07 8.51 -8.56
N ALA A 222 -10.35 7.30 -8.11
CA ALA A 222 -11.71 6.77 -8.00
C ALA A 222 -12.50 7.47 -6.87
N MET A 223 -11.90 7.59 -5.69
CA MET A 223 -12.52 8.19 -4.50
C MET A 223 -12.77 9.69 -4.68
N SER A 224 -11.80 10.45 -5.20
CA SER A 224 -11.99 11.88 -5.44
C SER A 224 -13.09 12.13 -6.48
N GLY A 225 -13.09 11.36 -7.58
CA GLY A 225 -14.13 11.48 -8.61
C GLY A 225 -15.53 11.12 -8.11
N ALA A 226 -15.63 10.27 -7.08
CA ALA A 226 -16.90 9.89 -6.47
C ALA A 226 -17.36 10.90 -5.41
N LEU A 227 -16.47 11.35 -4.52
CA LEU A 227 -16.84 12.10 -3.32
C LEU A 227 -16.75 13.62 -3.48
N GLU A 228 -15.78 14.14 -4.23
CA GLU A 228 -15.53 15.57 -4.33
C GLU A 228 -16.75 16.40 -4.79
N PRO A 229 -17.59 15.92 -5.75
CA PRO A 229 -18.76 16.68 -6.20
C PRO A 229 -19.80 16.96 -5.12
N THR A 230 -19.85 16.10 -4.06
CA THR A 230 -20.84 16.18 -2.98
C THR A 230 -20.20 16.44 -1.62
N ALA A 231 -18.86 16.55 -1.54
CA ALA A 231 -18.13 16.72 -0.29
C ALA A 231 -18.48 18.07 0.37
N ASN A 232 -18.93 17.99 1.62
CA ASN A 232 -19.31 19.15 2.43
C ASN A 232 -18.86 19.03 3.90
N SER A 233 -18.01 18.05 4.23
CA SER A 233 -17.50 17.83 5.59
C SER A 233 -15.97 17.90 5.65
N PRO A 234 -15.39 18.39 6.77
CA PRO A 234 -13.95 18.38 6.98
C PRO A 234 -13.35 16.98 6.85
N ASP A 235 -14.03 15.98 7.42
CA ASP A 235 -13.57 14.59 7.43
C ASP A 235 -13.39 14.01 6.03
N THR A 236 -14.31 14.31 5.10
CA THR A 236 -14.21 13.86 3.70
C THR A 236 -12.99 14.47 3.01
N PHE A 237 -12.77 15.77 3.18
CA PHE A 237 -11.61 16.43 2.59
C PHE A 237 -10.30 15.98 3.25
N THR A 238 -10.30 15.74 4.55
CA THR A 238 -9.14 15.19 5.26
C THR A 238 -8.79 13.79 4.75
N LEU A 239 -9.79 12.91 4.57
CA LEU A 239 -9.61 11.58 3.97
C LEU A 239 -9.01 11.66 2.56
N LEU A 240 -9.56 12.53 1.69
CA LEU A 240 -9.02 12.74 0.35
C LEU A 240 -7.59 13.32 0.40
N GLY A 241 -7.30 14.18 1.37
CA GLY A 241 -5.97 14.71 1.60
C GLY A 241 -4.96 13.64 2.03
N GLU A 242 -5.36 12.73 2.91
CA GLU A 242 -4.53 11.58 3.30
C GLU A 242 -4.27 10.63 2.13
N LEU A 243 -5.28 10.35 1.31
CA LEU A 243 -5.12 9.59 0.09
C LEU A 243 -4.18 10.28 -0.91
N ALA A 244 -4.27 11.61 -1.02
CA ALA A 244 -3.39 12.37 -1.91
C ALA A 244 -1.92 12.33 -1.42
N LEU A 245 -1.66 12.37 -0.10
CA LEU A 245 -0.32 12.14 0.45
C LEU A 245 0.18 10.72 0.13
N ALA A 246 -0.66 9.71 0.31
CA ALA A 246 -0.31 8.33 -0.01
C ALA A 246 -0.06 8.11 -1.51
N ALA A 247 -0.72 8.89 -2.37
CA ALA A 247 -0.55 8.90 -3.82
C ALA A 247 0.62 9.79 -4.30
N TYR A 248 1.42 10.34 -3.41
CA TYR A 248 2.49 11.29 -3.74
C TYR A 248 2.00 12.50 -4.55
N ASP A 249 0.84 13.06 -4.19
CA ASP A 249 0.27 14.27 -4.78
C ASP A 249 0.11 15.35 -3.71
N GLY A 250 1.22 16.00 -3.37
CA GLY A 250 1.27 17.04 -2.35
C GLY A 250 0.43 18.27 -2.71
N GLN A 251 0.21 18.53 -3.99
CA GLN A 251 -0.64 19.64 -4.42
C GLN A 251 -2.11 19.37 -4.13
N ARG A 252 -2.63 18.20 -4.48
CA ARG A 252 -4.01 17.83 -4.13
C ARG A 252 -4.17 17.69 -2.61
N ALA A 253 -3.20 17.10 -1.93
CA ALA A 253 -3.21 16.99 -0.46
C ALA A 253 -3.34 18.36 0.20
N GLN A 254 -2.54 19.35 -0.24
CA GLN A 254 -2.64 20.74 0.23
C GLN A 254 -4.04 21.32 -0.04
N GLY A 255 -4.56 21.16 -1.26
CA GLY A 255 -5.88 21.67 -1.65
C GLY A 255 -7.00 21.10 -0.79
N TYR A 256 -7.02 19.80 -0.56
CA TYR A 256 -8.03 19.15 0.28
C TYR A 256 -7.90 19.56 1.76
N ALA A 257 -6.69 19.59 2.31
CA ALA A 257 -6.48 20.03 3.68
C ALA A 257 -6.92 21.50 3.90
N GLN A 258 -6.68 22.38 2.93
CA GLN A 258 -7.15 23.76 2.98
C GLN A 258 -8.68 23.85 2.94
N ARG A 259 -9.37 23.02 2.13
CA ARG A 259 -10.84 22.95 2.12
C ARG A 259 -11.39 22.44 3.46
N ALA A 260 -10.76 21.41 4.05
CA ALA A 260 -11.13 20.92 5.38
C ALA A 260 -11.00 22.04 6.43
N LEU A 261 -9.90 22.80 6.42
CA LEU A 261 -9.64 23.91 7.35
C LEU A 261 -10.52 25.15 7.09
N GLN A 262 -11.12 25.30 5.92
CA GLN A 262 -12.14 26.32 5.67
C GLN A 262 -13.46 25.96 6.39
N LEU A 263 -13.77 24.67 6.53
CA LEU A 263 -14.95 24.17 7.22
C LEU A 263 -14.72 24.09 8.74
N ASP A 264 -13.56 23.60 9.16
CA ASP A 264 -13.11 23.61 10.55
C ASP A 264 -11.65 24.08 10.65
N PRO A 265 -11.41 25.37 10.97
CA PRO A 265 -10.06 25.93 11.07
C PRO A 265 -9.17 25.30 12.14
N GLN A 266 -9.74 24.49 13.05
CA GLN A 266 -9.05 23.85 14.16
C GLN A 266 -8.95 22.31 13.99
N ASP A 267 -9.34 21.76 12.86
CA ASP A 267 -9.23 20.33 12.60
C ASP A 267 -7.76 19.90 12.62
N LEU A 268 -7.41 19.12 13.65
CA LEU A 268 -6.04 18.64 13.87
C LEU A 268 -5.57 17.69 12.77
N ALA A 269 -6.46 16.86 12.23
CA ALA A 269 -6.13 15.93 11.17
C ALA A 269 -5.86 16.67 9.86
N ALA A 270 -6.65 17.69 9.54
CA ALA A 270 -6.43 18.55 8.37
C ALA A 270 -5.13 19.37 8.50
N LEU A 271 -4.80 19.88 9.71
CA LEU A 271 -3.52 20.56 9.96
C LEU A 271 -2.33 19.60 9.72
N ARG A 272 -2.44 18.34 10.14
CA ARG A 272 -1.44 17.31 9.89
C ARG A 272 -1.24 17.06 8.41
N VAL A 273 -2.33 16.83 7.67
CA VAL A 273 -2.28 16.65 6.21
C VAL A 273 -1.62 17.85 5.54
N LEU A 274 -1.99 19.08 5.93
CA LEU A 274 -1.43 20.29 5.36
C LEU A 274 0.07 20.43 5.63
N ALA A 275 0.52 20.13 6.86
CA ALA A 275 1.94 20.17 7.21
C ALA A 275 2.77 19.19 6.36
N ARG A 276 2.29 17.95 6.20
CA ARG A 276 2.94 16.93 5.37
C ARG A 276 2.92 17.27 3.88
N ALA A 277 1.83 17.85 3.39
CA ALA A 277 1.76 18.34 2.03
C ALA A 277 2.80 19.42 1.74
N TYR A 278 3.06 20.33 2.70
CA TYR A 278 4.13 21.31 2.58
C TYR A 278 5.53 20.66 2.62
N VAL A 279 5.75 19.64 3.46
CA VAL A 279 7.01 18.84 3.43
C VAL A 279 7.23 18.25 2.05
N MET A 280 6.24 17.55 1.52
CA MET A 280 6.30 16.91 0.20
C MET A 280 6.59 17.90 -0.93
N ARG A 281 6.08 19.13 -0.81
CA ARG A 281 6.31 20.20 -1.79
C ARG A 281 7.59 21.03 -1.53
N GLY A 282 8.40 20.66 -0.52
CA GLY A 282 9.63 21.35 -0.19
C GLY A 282 9.45 22.72 0.50
N ASP A 283 8.22 23.05 0.94
CA ASP A 283 7.95 24.32 1.65
C ASP A 283 8.15 24.15 3.17
N ALA A 284 9.40 24.00 3.57
CA ALA A 284 9.79 23.79 4.96
C ALA A 284 9.27 24.88 5.93
N PRO A 285 9.28 26.20 5.59
CA PRO A 285 8.73 27.22 6.48
C PRO A 285 7.24 27.01 6.78
N GLN A 286 6.42 26.74 5.75
CA GLN A 286 4.98 26.52 5.93
C GLN A 286 4.68 25.19 6.62
N ALA A 287 5.45 24.14 6.36
CA ALA A 287 5.34 22.87 7.05
C ALA A 287 5.49 23.04 8.57
N VAL A 288 6.58 23.68 9.01
CA VAL A 288 6.85 23.93 10.43
C VAL A 288 5.83 24.88 11.05
N ALA A 289 5.43 25.94 10.34
CA ALA A 289 4.41 26.87 10.83
C ALA A 289 3.06 26.17 11.06
N THR A 290 2.67 25.29 10.13
CA THR A 290 1.41 24.51 10.21
C THR A 290 1.48 23.48 11.34
N ALA A 291 2.58 22.76 11.49
CA ALA A 291 2.77 21.81 12.60
C ALA A 291 2.76 22.51 13.97
N ARG A 292 3.31 23.71 14.09
CA ARG A 292 3.21 24.54 15.31
C ARG A 292 1.76 24.96 15.60
N ARG A 293 0.94 25.23 14.59
CA ARG A 293 -0.50 25.48 14.80
C ARG A 293 -1.18 24.22 15.36
N ALA A 294 -0.84 23.03 14.84
CA ALA A 294 -1.33 21.77 15.39
C ALA A 294 -0.90 21.57 16.86
N GLN A 295 0.35 21.88 17.20
CA GLN A 295 0.87 21.82 18.58
C GLN A 295 0.15 22.81 19.51
N ALA A 296 -0.14 24.02 19.05
CA ALA A 296 -0.88 25.01 19.83
C ALA A 296 -2.32 24.56 20.11
N ARG A 297 -2.91 23.73 19.24
CA ARG A 297 -4.26 23.16 19.41
C ARG A 297 -4.27 21.95 20.34
N ASP A 298 -3.28 21.07 20.21
CA ASP A 298 -3.08 19.88 21.05
C ASP A 298 -1.59 19.71 21.30
N ALA A 299 -1.14 20.06 22.51
CA ALA A 299 0.27 20.09 22.84
C ALA A 299 0.97 18.74 22.64
N THR A 300 0.27 17.62 22.90
CA THR A 300 0.84 16.29 22.77
C THR A 300 0.76 15.79 21.33
N ARG A 301 -0.44 15.72 20.73
CA ARG A 301 -0.61 15.17 19.37
C ARG A 301 0.05 16.05 18.33
N GLY A 302 -0.18 17.36 18.40
CA GLY A 302 0.45 18.33 17.50
C GLY A 302 1.94 18.47 17.74
N GLY A 303 2.40 18.23 18.98
CA GLY A 303 3.83 18.19 19.31
C GLY A 303 4.55 16.99 18.67
N PHE A 304 3.92 15.83 18.64
CA PHE A 304 4.44 14.68 17.88
C PHE A 304 4.47 14.95 16.37
N GLU A 305 3.45 15.61 15.82
CA GLU A 305 3.43 15.99 14.41
C GLU A 305 4.55 16.99 14.07
N LEU A 306 4.82 17.95 14.96
CA LEU A 306 5.95 18.87 14.78
C LEU A 306 7.29 18.13 14.76
N ALA A 307 7.49 17.17 15.67
CA ALA A 307 8.70 16.36 15.69
C ALA A 307 8.86 15.55 14.38
N GLU A 308 7.79 14.99 13.86
CA GLU A 308 7.78 14.22 12.60
C GLU A 308 8.07 15.11 11.38
N VAL A 309 7.47 16.29 11.32
CA VAL A 309 7.76 17.29 10.28
C VAL A 309 9.22 17.72 10.32
N LEU A 310 9.78 17.99 11.52
CA LEU A 310 11.19 18.36 11.68
C LEU A 310 12.11 17.22 11.21
N ALA A 311 11.80 15.98 11.58
CA ALA A 311 12.56 14.80 11.14
C ALA A 311 12.53 14.63 9.62
N SER A 312 11.36 14.82 8.99
CA SER A 312 11.20 14.74 7.53
C SER A 312 11.94 15.86 6.77
N LEU A 313 12.26 16.96 7.45
CA LEU A 313 13.04 18.06 6.91
C LEU A 313 14.55 17.98 7.25
N ASP A 314 15.03 16.81 7.68
CA ASP A 314 16.42 16.57 8.15
C ASP A 314 16.87 17.44 9.35
N ARG A 315 15.91 17.96 10.11
CA ARG A 315 16.15 18.75 11.33
C ARG A 315 16.14 17.84 12.55
N SER A 316 16.94 16.76 12.52
CA SER A 316 16.92 15.68 13.52
C SER A 316 17.17 16.18 14.95
N GLU A 317 18.09 17.13 15.15
CA GLU A 317 18.37 17.68 16.46
C GLU A 317 17.16 18.44 17.05
N GLU A 318 16.45 19.21 16.23
CA GLU A 318 15.24 19.92 16.67
C GLU A 318 14.07 18.96 16.91
N ALA A 319 13.97 17.89 16.10
CA ALA A 319 13.00 16.83 16.31
C ALA A 319 13.25 16.10 17.65
N HIS A 320 14.51 15.78 17.95
CA HIS A 320 14.93 15.19 19.22
C HIS A 320 14.57 16.10 20.41
N GLN A 321 14.93 17.37 20.35
CA GLN A 321 14.59 18.34 21.40
C GLN A 321 13.07 18.46 21.60
N GLN A 322 12.29 18.46 20.53
CA GLN A 322 10.83 18.49 20.60
C GLN A 322 10.26 17.23 21.30
N LEU A 323 10.79 16.04 20.99
CA LEU A 323 10.39 14.80 21.63
C LEU A 323 10.76 14.77 23.13
N GLU A 324 11.93 15.26 23.52
CA GLU A 324 12.32 15.39 24.92
C GLU A 324 11.46 16.43 25.69
N GLN A 325 11.04 17.51 25.03
CA GLN A 325 10.08 18.46 25.61
C GLN A 325 8.71 17.78 25.85
N LEU A 326 8.26 16.96 24.92
CA LEU A 326 7.02 16.18 25.09
C LEU A 326 7.13 15.21 26.26
N ARG A 327 8.29 14.54 26.42
CA ARG A 327 8.58 13.68 27.58
C ARG A 327 8.46 14.45 28.89
N ALA A 328 9.14 15.59 28.99
CA ALA A 328 9.10 16.46 30.17
C ALA A 328 7.69 17.00 30.46
N GLY A 329 6.87 17.17 29.42
CA GLY A 329 5.47 17.58 29.48
C GLY A 329 4.49 16.47 29.86
N GLY A 330 4.97 15.24 30.11
CA GLY A 330 4.13 14.11 30.51
C GLY A 330 3.44 13.37 29.37
N ALA A 331 3.93 13.50 28.13
CA ALA A 331 3.48 12.69 27.02
C ALA A 331 3.76 11.19 27.28
N PRO A 332 3.01 10.25 26.68
CA PRO A 332 3.21 8.82 26.86
C PRO A 332 4.66 8.41 26.53
N GLN A 333 5.37 7.89 27.53
CA GLN A 333 6.82 7.62 27.45
C GLN A 333 7.13 6.62 26.34
N ALA A 334 6.38 5.53 26.23
CA ALA A 334 6.60 4.53 25.17
C ALA A 334 6.49 5.10 23.75
N GLU A 335 5.56 6.04 23.54
CA GLU A 335 5.41 6.71 22.23
C GLU A 335 6.58 7.65 21.94
N VAL A 336 7.08 8.36 22.94
CA VAL A 336 8.27 9.22 22.82
C VAL A 336 9.50 8.36 22.52
N ASP A 337 9.72 7.28 23.28
CA ASP A 337 10.87 6.39 23.12
C ASP A 337 10.87 5.71 21.75
N ARG A 338 9.70 5.28 21.27
CA ARG A 338 9.55 4.73 19.92
C ARG A 338 9.95 5.74 18.84
N ARG A 339 9.51 6.99 18.94
CA ARG A 339 9.83 8.04 17.97
C ARG A 339 11.30 8.44 18.02
N LEU A 340 11.90 8.51 19.22
CA LEU A 340 13.34 8.75 19.37
C LEU A 340 14.17 7.61 18.78
N ALA A 341 13.76 6.35 18.98
CA ALA A 341 14.42 5.20 18.39
C ALA A 341 14.39 5.26 16.85
N LEU A 342 13.22 5.58 16.26
CA LEU A 342 13.07 5.73 14.81
C LEU A 342 13.88 6.92 14.28
N LEU A 343 13.89 8.04 15.00
CA LEU A 343 14.69 9.20 14.64
C LEU A 343 16.20 8.87 14.62
N ALA A 344 16.68 8.13 15.63
CA ALA A 344 18.06 7.65 15.69
C ALA A 344 18.39 6.70 14.53
N CYS A 345 17.47 5.78 14.15
CA CYS A 345 17.63 4.96 12.94
C CYS A 345 17.79 5.82 11.69
N ASN A 346 16.92 6.82 11.53
CA ASN A 346 16.92 7.70 10.34
C ASN A 346 18.16 8.59 10.26
N SER A 347 18.70 9.03 11.42
CA SER A 347 19.94 9.81 11.49
C SER A 347 21.22 8.96 11.45
N GLY A 348 21.09 7.62 11.47
CA GLY A 348 22.23 6.69 11.46
C GLY A 348 22.85 6.42 12.82
N ASP A 349 22.29 6.93 13.92
CA ASP A 349 22.76 6.61 15.28
C ASP A 349 22.20 5.28 15.75
N MET A 350 22.79 4.18 15.24
CA MET A 350 22.38 2.83 15.58
C MET A 350 22.60 2.48 17.06
N LYS A 351 23.52 3.16 17.74
CA LYS A 351 23.76 2.96 19.16
C LYS A 351 22.58 3.46 19.99
N GLU A 352 22.13 4.70 19.73
CA GLU A 352 20.96 5.24 20.39
C GLU A 352 19.71 4.46 20.03
N ALA A 353 19.50 4.13 18.74
CA ALA A 353 18.37 3.33 18.28
C ALA A 353 18.27 2.00 19.04
N ARG A 354 19.39 1.27 19.16
CA ARG A 354 19.45 0.00 19.92
C ARG A 354 19.07 0.20 21.37
N GLN A 355 19.66 1.22 22.02
CA GLN A 355 19.37 1.49 23.42
C GLN A 355 17.87 1.73 23.63
N ARG A 356 17.26 2.62 22.82
CA ARG A 356 15.85 3.00 22.94
C ARG A 356 14.89 1.83 22.68
N PHE A 357 15.13 1.03 21.63
CA PHE A 357 14.32 -0.16 21.39
C PHE A 357 14.46 -1.21 22.49
N THR A 358 15.65 -1.35 23.09
CA THR A 358 15.88 -2.27 24.22
C THR A 358 15.12 -1.79 25.46
N GLU A 359 15.17 -0.50 25.78
CA GLU A 359 14.42 0.11 26.88
C GLU A 359 12.91 -0.05 26.69
N LEU A 360 12.43 0.16 25.46
CA LEU A 360 11.01 -0.01 25.08
C LEU A 360 10.54 -1.47 25.30
N LEU A 361 11.36 -2.45 24.94
CA LEU A 361 11.06 -3.86 25.20
C LEU A 361 11.10 -4.20 26.68
N ALA A 362 12.07 -3.67 27.43
CA ALA A 362 12.23 -3.90 28.87
C ALA A 362 11.07 -3.33 29.70
N SER A 363 10.44 -2.24 29.24
CA SER A 363 9.24 -1.66 29.87
C SER A 363 7.95 -2.46 29.60
N GLY A 364 7.98 -3.47 28.72
CA GLY A 364 6.81 -4.23 28.30
C GLY A 364 5.93 -3.49 27.27
N GLU A 365 6.34 -2.31 26.83
CA GLU A 365 5.66 -1.49 25.82
C GLU A 365 6.19 -1.74 24.40
N GLY A 366 7.24 -2.57 24.28
CA GLY A 366 7.81 -3.00 23.02
C GLY A 366 6.89 -3.98 22.29
N ASN A 367 6.92 -3.90 20.96
CA ASN A 367 6.18 -4.78 20.08
C ASN A 367 7.11 -5.53 19.13
N ASP A 368 6.54 -6.39 18.30
CA ASP A 368 7.26 -7.19 17.29
C ASP A 368 8.11 -6.32 16.36
N ALA A 369 7.62 -5.10 16.03
CA ALA A 369 8.38 -4.17 15.20
C ALA A 369 9.67 -3.69 15.89
N ALA A 370 9.65 -3.41 17.20
CA ALA A 370 10.85 -3.04 17.95
C ALA A 370 11.88 -4.19 17.97
N GLN A 371 11.41 -5.43 18.11
CA GLN A 371 12.28 -6.62 18.04
C GLN A 371 12.86 -6.79 16.63
N LEU A 372 12.07 -6.53 15.59
CA LEU A 372 12.51 -6.60 14.20
C LEU A 372 13.61 -5.56 13.93
N TYR A 373 13.44 -4.31 14.40
CA TYR A 373 14.49 -3.28 14.29
C TYR A 373 15.78 -3.68 15.02
N LEU A 374 15.68 -4.28 16.22
CA LEU A 374 16.87 -4.75 16.94
C LEU A 374 17.60 -5.88 16.18
N ALA A 375 16.85 -6.76 15.53
CA ALA A 375 17.44 -7.80 14.67
C ALA A 375 18.12 -7.19 13.43
N ASP A 376 17.51 -6.16 12.81
CA ASP A 376 18.12 -5.42 11.71
C ASP A 376 19.43 -4.72 12.13
N ILE A 377 19.43 -4.10 13.31
CA ILE A 377 20.61 -3.46 13.87
C ILE A 377 21.73 -4.49 14.13
N ALA A 378 21.38 -5.70 14.62
CA ALA A 378 22.36 -6.77 14.82
C ALA A 378 22.97 -7.24 13.49
N ALA A 379 22.15 -7.42 12.45
CA ALA A 379 22.64 -7.76 11.11
C ALA A 379 23.60 -6.70 10.56
N ARG A 380 23.26 -5.42 10.75
CA ARG A 380 24.07 -4.27 10.31
C ARG A 380 25.40 -4.15 11.07
N ASP A 381 25.43 -4.52 12.34
CA ASP A 381 26.64 -4.52 13.16
C ASP A 381 27.58 -5.72 12.87
N GLY A 382 27.23 -6.55 11.88
CA GLY A 382 28.04 -7.71 11.49
C GLY A 382 27.84 -8.93 12.38
N ASP A 383 26.70 -9.04 13.08
CA ASP A 383 26.26 -10.22 13.81
C ASP A 383 25.07 -10.90 13.12
N PRO A 384 25.28 -11.52 11.95
CA PRO A 384 24.20 -12.17 11.22
C PRO A 384 23.64 -13.41 11.93
N ASP A 385 24.42 -14.10 12.79
CA ASP A 385 23.92 -15.23 13.60
C ASP A 385 22.96 -14.75 14.68
N GLY A 386 23.33 -13.68 15.38
CA GLY A 386 22.45 -13.02 16.35
C GLY A 386 21.20 -12.48 15.70
N ALA A 387 21.31 -11.88 14.51
CA ALA A 387 20.17 -11.37 13.74
C ALA A 387 19.22 -12.49 13.33
N ILE A 388 19.71 -13.59 12.74
CA ILE A 388 18.89 -14.76 12.37
C ILE A 388 18.19 -15.35 13.61
N ALA A 389 18.90 -15.47 14.73
CA ALA A 389 18.31 -15.95 15.97
C ALA A 389 17.22 -15.01 16.52
N ALA A 390 17.39 -13.69 16.35
CA ALA A 390 16.39 -12.70 16.71
C ALA A 390 15.16 -12.74 15.79
N TYR A 391 15.35 -12.85 14.47
CA TYR A 391 14.25 -13.02 13.51
C TYR A 391 13.43 -14.29 13.78
N ARG A 392 14.08 -15.41 14.15
CA ARG A 392 13.39 -16.67 14.48
C ARG A 392 12.38 -16.52 15.63
N ARG A 393 12.59 -15.61 16.58
CA ARG A 393 11.64 -15.35 17.67
C ARG A 393 10.36 -14.65 17.19
N LEU A 394 10.39 -14.09 15.98
CA LEU A 394 9.29 -13.34 15.37
C LEU A 394 8.48 -14.19 14.37
N TYR A 395 8.74 -15.48 14.24
CA TYR A 395 8.09 -16.32 13.22
C TYR A 395 6.61 -16.57 13.46
N ASP A 396 6.11 -16.31 14.68
CA ASP A 396 4.69 -16.43 15.04
C ASP A 396 4.07 -15.04 15.39
N SER A 397 4.69 -13.96 14.89
CA SER A 397 4.32 -12.59 15.20
C SER A 397 3.66 -11.88 14.03
N SER A 398 3.17 -10.66 14.27
CA SER A 398 2.60 -9.79 13.21
C SER A 398 3.60 -9.40 12.10
N VAL A 399 4.90 -9.63 12.32
CA VAL A 399 5.99 -9.34 11.35
C VAL A 399 6.67 -10.62 10.86
N ALA A 400 6.00 -11.76 10.98
CA ALA A 400 6.57 -13.09 10.68
C ALA A 400 7.15 -13.19 9.26
N LEU A 401 6.40 -12.77 8.24
CA LEU A 401 6.87 -12.79 6.85
C LEU A 401 8.12 -11.91 6.67
N SER A 402 8.11 -10.69 7.21
CA SER A 402 9.27 -9.79 7.14
C SER A 402 10.50 -10.37 7.84
N ALA A 403 10.32 -10.98 9.01
CA ALA A 403 11.41 -11.61 9.76
C ALA A 403 12.00 -12.81 9.00
N ARG A 404 11.15 -13.67 8.43
CA ARG A 404 11.61 -14.84 7.63
C ARG A 404 12.33 -14.41 6.36
N SER A 405 11.81 -13.43 5.63
CA SER A 405 12.42 -12.90 4.41
C SER A 405 13.82 -12.33 4.69
N ARG A 406 13.97 -11.57 5.79
CA ARG A 406 15.29 -11.01 6.19
C ARG A 406 16.27 -12.08 6.65
N ALA A 407 15.80 -13.09 7.42
CA ALA A 407 16.62 -14.24 7.79
C ALA A 407 17.05 -15.05 6.56
N ALA A 408 16.13 -15.27 5.60
CA ALA A 408 16.44 -15.97 4.35
C ALA A 408 17.47 -15.19 3.50
N ALA A 409 17.41 -13.87 3.44
CA ALA A 409 18.42 -13.04 2.77
C ALA A 409 19.82 -13.25 3.38
N LEU A 410 19.94 -13.21 4.72
CA LEU A 410 21.21 -13.45 5.41
C LEU A 410 21.74 -14.88 5.20
N LEU A 411 20.85 -15.86 5.08
CA LEU A 411 21.23 -17.25 4.78
C LEU A 411 21.72 -17.40 3.33
N LEU A 412 21.10 -16.72 2.37
CA LEU A 412 21.55 -16.70 0.96
C LEU A 412 22.93 -16.04 0.82
N ASP A 413 23.17 -14.93 1.53
CA ASP A 413 24.50 -14.30 1.58
C ASP A 413 25.59 -15.27 2.07
N ARG A 414 25.22 -16.29 2.86
CA ARG A 414 26.09 -17.36 3.34
C ARG A 414 26.06 -18.63 2.48
N SER A 415 25.42 -18.59 1.33
CA SER A 415 25.23 -19.74 0.45
C SER A 415 24.42 -20.91 1.06
N ALA A 416 23.64 -20.64 2.11
CA ALA A 416 22.74 -21.60 2.77
C ALA A 416 21.35 -21.64 2.11
N ARG A 417 21.31 -21.80 0.78
CA ARG A 417 20.11 -21.69 -0.06
C ARG A 417 18.95 -22.57 0.40
N THR A 418 19.24 -23.85 0.69
CA THR A 418 18.20 -24.82 1.09
C THR A 418 17.49 -24.38 2.37
N GLU A 419 18.25 -23.91 3.36
CA GLU A 419 17.69 -23.41 4.62
C GLU A 419 16.90 -22.11 4.40
N ALA A 420 17.42 -21.19 3.57
CA ALA A 420 16.75 -19.94 3.25
C ALA A 420 15.36 -20.15 2.62
N LEU A 421 15.27 -21.05 1.64
CA LEU A 421 14.00 -21.33 0.97
C LEU A 421 13.04 -22.12 1.88
N ALA A 422 13.54 -23.06 2.67
CA ALA A 422 12.73 -23.83 3.62
C ALA A 422 12.01 -22.93 4.63
N LEU A 423 12.64 -21.83 5.09
CA LEU A 423 12.00 -20.86 6.00
C LEU A 423 10.73 -20.24 5.41
N LEU A 424 10.73 -19.97 4.11
CA LEU A 424 9.60 -19.38 3.41
C LEU A 424 8.56 -20.44 3.00
N ASP A 425 9.01 -21.66 2.66
CA ASP A 425 8.14 -22.78 2.32
C ASP A 425 7.35 -23.28 3.54
N ASP A 426 8.00 -23.37 4.71
CA ASP A 426 7.34 -23.75 5.96
C ASP A 426 6.25 -22.76 6.36
N TYR A 427 6.50 -21.45 6.15
CA TYR A 427 5.50 -20.43 6.42
C TYR A 427 4.32 -20.50 5.43
N ALA A 428 4.59 -20.73 4.15
CA ALA A 428 3.55 -20.88 3.13
C ALA A 428 2.60 -22.06 3.43
N ALA A 429 3.13 -23.15 3.99
CA ALA A 429 2.32 -24.31 4.36
C ALA A 429 1.31 -24.00 5.48
N ASP A 430 1.67 -23.12 6.41
CA ASP A 430 0.81 -22.69 7.53
C ASP A 430 -0.08 -21.49 7.17
N HIS A 431 0.29 -20.70 6.15
CA HIS A 431 -0.38 -19.47 5.73
C HIS A 431 -0.68 -19.49 4.20
N PRO A 432 -1.57 -20.38 3.73
CA PRO A 432 -1.87 -20.49 2.31
C PRO A 432 -2.50 -19.21 1.73
N GLU A 433 -3.08 -18.35 2.57
CA GLU A 433 -3.59 -17.04 2.20
C GLU A 433 -2.50 -16.04 1.78
N GLU A 434 -1.24 -16.25 2.21
CA GLU A 434 -0.09 -15.42 1.87
C GLU A 434 0.82 -16.08 0.79
N GLU A 435 0.37 -17.17 0.15
CA GLU A 435 1.19 -17.94 -0.80
C GLU A 435 1.75 -17.07 -1.94
N LEU A 436 0.94 -16.14 -2.46
CA LEU A 436 1.38 -15.27 -3.54
C LEU A 436 2.45 -14.28 -3.08
N ASP A 437 2.23 -13.58 -1.97
CA ASP A 437 3.20 -12.62 -1.43
C ASP A 437 4.54 -13.29 -1.13
N LEU A 438 4.50 -14.51 -0.60
CA LEU A 438 5.67 -15.34 -0.39
C LEU A 438 6.35 -15.74 -1.69
N THR A 439 5.59 -16.09 -2.72
CA THR A 439 6.14 -16.45 -4.04
C THR A 439 6.85 -15.25 -4.67
N LEU A 440 6.24 -14.05 -4.61
CA LEU A 440 6.86 -12.81 -5.07
C LEU A 440 8.14 -12.50 -4.27
N ALA A 441 8.08 -12.61 -2.94
CA ALA A 441 9.24 -12.39 -2.07
C ALA A 441 10.38 -13.37 -2.38
N LYS A 442 10.09 -14.66 -2.57
CA LYS A 442 11.07 -15.67 -2.95
C LYS A 442 11.69 -15.40 -4.31
N ALA A 443 10.89 -15.02 -5.31
CA ALA A 443 11.37 -14.73 -6.65
C ALA A 443 12.34 -13.54 -6.66
N ARG A 444 11.98 -12.45 -5.97
CA ARG A 444 12.84 -11.28 -5.81
C ARG A 444 14.14 -11.64 -5.06
N LEU A 445 14.00 -12.36 -3.95
CA LEU A 445 15.13 -12.77 -3.13
C LEU A 445 16.15 -13.61 -3.92
N LEU A 446 15.70 -14.54 -4.75
CA LEU A 446 16.55 -15.32 -5.63
C LEU A 446 17.24 -14.46 -6.68
N ALA A 447 16.51 -13.52 -7.31
CA ALA A 447 17.08 -12.60 -8.28
C ALA A 447 18.17 -11.70 -7.68
N ASP A 448 17.94 -11.13 -6.49
CA ASP A 448 18.88 -10.27 -5.76
C ASP A 448 20.19 -11.01 -5.40
N HIS A 449 20.15 -12.34 -5.37
CA HIS A 449 21.32 -13.21 -5.10
C HIS A 449 21.85 -13.92 -6.36
N GLY A 450 21.48 -13.43 -7.56
CA GLY A 450 22.02 -13.91 -8.84
C GLY A 450 21.34 -15.16 -9.41
N GLU A 451 20.21 -15.59 -8.82
CA GLU A 451 19.44 -16.76 -9.28
C GLU A 451 18.15 -16.31 -10.03
N ALA A 452 18.26 -15.32 -10.93
CA ALA A 452 17.13 -14.73 -11.62
C ALA A 452 16.26 -15.74 -12.39
N ASP A 453 16.87 -16.74 -13.05
CA ASP A 453 16.13 -17.78 -13.78
C ASP A 453 15.25 -18.64 -12.84
N ALA A 454 15.72 -18.92 -11.62
CA ALA A 454 14.90 -19.61 -10.62
C ALA A 454 13.72 -18.75 -10.16
N GLY A 455 13.93 -17.45 -9.95
CA GLY A 455 12.86 -16.47 -9.66
C GLY A 455 11.83 -16.40 -10.78
N LEU A 456 12.28 -16.29 -12.03
CA LEU A 456 11.41 -16.26 -13.21
C LEU A 456 10.57 -17.53 -13.36
N ALA A 457 11.14 -18.70 -13.05
CA ALA A 457 10.40 -19.97 -13.08
C ALA A 457 9.27 -19.99 -12.03
N LEU A 458 9.53 -19.48 -10.80
CA LEU A 458 8.49 -19.35 -9.77
C LEU A 458 7.36 -18.44 -10.24
N LEU A 459 7.68 -17.26 -10.80
CA LEU A 459 6.68 -16.32 -11.28
C LEU A 459 5.88 -16.87 -12.47
N SER A 460 6.51 -17.65 -13.35
CA SER A 460 5.81 -18.32 -14.47
C SER A 460 4.77 -19.32 -13.96
N THR A 461 5.13 -20.13 -12.95
CA THR A 461 4.18 -21.05 -12.30
C THR A 461 3.06 -20.30 -11.56
N ALA A 462 3.38 -19.16 -10.94
CA ALA A 462 2.38 -18.33 -10.28
C ALA A 462 1.38 -17.74 -11.28
N LEU A 463 1.82 -17.29 -12.47
CA LEU A 463 0.94 -16.78 -13.53
C LEU A 463 -0.03 -17.84 -14.08
N GLU A 464 0.34 -19.12 -14.06
CA GLU A 464 -0.57 -20.20 -14.44
C GLU A 464 -1.73 -20.32 -13.45
N ARG A 465 -1.49 -20.05 -12.15
CA ARG A 465 -2.48 -20.10 -11.07
C ARG A 465 -3.25 -18.80 -10.92
N HIS A 466 -2.58 -17.67 -11.11
CA HIS A 466 -3.11 -16.31 -10.93
C HIS A 466 -3.00 -15.53 -12.26
N PRO A 467 -3.83 -15.85 -13.26
CA PRO A 467 -3.72 -15.22 -14.58
C PRO A 467 -4.03 -13.72 -14.52
N GLN A 468 -3.25 -12.93 -15.27
CA GLN A 468 -3.36 -11.47 -15.35
C GLN A 468 -3.12 -10.74 -14.03
N HIS A 469 -2.34 -11.36 -13.10
CA HIS A 469 -2.05 -10.71 -11.83
C HIS A 469 -0.97 -9.62 -12.00
N PRO A 470 -1.29 -8.34 -11.75
CA PRO A 470 -0.40 -7.21 -12.07
C PRO A 470 0.97 -7.29 -11.39
N SER A 471 1.00 -7.69 -10.10
CA SER A 471 2.25 -7.75 -9.34
C SER A 471 3.19 -8.84 -9.84
N ILE A 472 2.65 -10.00 -10.29
CA ILE A 472 3.47 -11.08 -10.85
C ILE A 472 4.09 -10.65 -12.18
N GLU A 473 3.29 -10.03 -13.06
CA GLU A 473 3.76 -9.51 -14.35
C GLU A 473 4.84 -8.46 -14.17
N TYR A 474 4.62 -7.54 -13.22
CA TYR A 474 5.58 -6.48 -12.88
C TYR A 474 6.90 -7.04 -12.36
N ASP A 475 6.86 -7.92 -11.35
CA ASP A 475 8.06 -8.53 -10.79
C ASP A 475 8.83 -9.34 -11.83
N ARG A 476 8.11 -10.04 -12.72
CA ARG A 476 8.75 -10.74 -13.81
C ARG A 476 9.51 -9.81 -14.74
N ALA A 477 8.94 -8.66 -15.09
CA ALA A 477 9.59 -7.67 -15.92
C ALA A 477 10.85 -7.07 -15.23
N VAL A 478 10.76 -6.76 -13.94
CA VAL A 478 11.88 -6.26 -13.14
C VAL A 478 13.01 -7.29 -13.04
N ILE A 479 12.69 -8.57 -12.77
CA ILE A 479 13.69 -9.64 -12.69
C ILE A 479 14.34 -9.91 -14.06
N LEU A 480 13.60 -9.80 -15.16
CA LEU A 480 14.17 -9.89 -16.51
C LEU A 480 15.22 -8.79 -16.77
N GLU A 481 14.93 -7.56 -16.33
CA GLU A 481 15.87 -6.44 -16.46
C GLU A 481 17.13 -6.70 -15.61
N GLN A 482 17.00 -7.08 -14.34
CA GLN A 482 18.11 -7.44 -13.46
C GLN A 482 18.97 -8.60 -14.00
N ALA A 483 18.36 -9.54 -14.73
CA ALA A 483 19.04 -10.63 -15.41
C ALA A 483 19.77 -10.21 -16.70
N GLY A 484 19.72 -8.92 -17.08
CA GLY A 484 20.25 -8.42 -18.34
C GLY A 484 19.42 -8.78 -19.57
N ARG A 485 18.22 -9.34 -19.39
CA ARG A 485 17.26 -9.70 -20.47
C ARG A 485 16.37 -8.49 -20.81
N VAL A 486 17.04 -7.36 -21.09
CA VAL A 486 16.41 -6.03 -21.23
C VAL A 486 15.30 -6.01 -22.28
N HIS A 487 15.52 -6.64 -23.44
CA HIS A 487 14.52 -6.71 -24.51
C HIS A 487 13.21 -7.36 -24.03
N GLU A 488 13.32 -8.47 -23.30
CA GLU A 488 12.16 -9.19 -22.80
C GLU A 488 11.44 -8.41 -21.67
N SER A 489 12.21 -7.68 -20.86
CA SER A 489 11.64 -6.76 -19.86
C SER A 489 10.85 -5.65 -20.53
N VAL A 490 11.45 -4.96 -21.53
CA VAL A 490 10.78 -3.89 -22.29
C VAL A 490 9.50 -4.39 -22.94
N GLU A 491 9.54 -5.55 -23.65
CA GLU A 491 8.34 -6.14 -24.25
C GLU A 491 7.25 -6.46 -23.23
N ALA A 492 7.62 -6.93 -22.03
CA ALA A 492 6.68 -7.20 -20.95
C ALA A 492 6.05 -5.90 -20.44
N LEU A 493 6.86 -4.87 -20.15
CA LEU A 493 6.39 -3.57 -19.68
C LEU A 493 5.53 -2.84 -20.73
N GLU A 494 5.87 -2.93 -22.02
CA GLU A 494 5.05 -2.37 -23.11
C GLU A 494 3.67 -3.01 -23.17
N ARG A 495 3.57 -4.34 -23.02
CA ARG A 495 2.26 -5.01 -22.92
C ARG A 495 1.46 -4.50 -21.73
N MET A 496 2.11 -4.37 -20.56
CA MET A 496 1.47 -3.83 -19.37
C MET A 496 1.00 -2.38 -19.57
N VAL A 497 1.79 -1.52 -20.22
CA VAL A 497 1.38 -0.14 -20.55
C VAL A 497 0.19 -0.12 -21.52
N ASN A 498 0.13 -1.05 -22.49
CA ASN A 498 -1.00 -1.14 -23.40
C ASN A 498 -2.29 -1.59 -22.70
N GLU A 499 -2.18 -2.48 -21.72
CA GLU A 499 -3.32 -2.96 -20.92
C GLU A 499 -3.73 -1.95 -19.84
N ARG A 500 -2.77 -1.21 -19.29
CA ARG A 500 -2.89 -0.28 -18.15
C ARG A 500 -2.22 1.06 -18.46
N PRO A 501 -2.77 1.84 -19.41
CA PRO A 501 -2.08 3.02 -19.95
C PRO A 501 -1.83 4.14 -18.94
N ASP A 502 -2.58 4.17 -17.83
CA ASP A 502 -2.48 5.21 -16.80
C ASP A 502 -1.87 4.68 -15.48
N ASP A 503 -1.31 3.46 -15.48
CA ASP A 503 -0.60 2.89 -14.33
C ASP A 503 0.76 3.60 -14.15
N PRO A 504 0.94 4.46 -13.14
CA PRO A 504 2.16 5.23 -12.98
C PRO A 504 3.38 4.37 -12.66
N THR A 505 3.19 3.21 -12.02
CA THR A 505 4.27 2.29 -11.67
C THR A 505 4.84 1.65 -12.92
N VAL A 506 3.98 1.16 -13.81
CA VAL A 506 4.40 0.52 -15.05
C VAL A 506 4.99 1.54 -16.03
N LEU A 507 4.36 2.72 -16.14
CA LEU A 507 4.88 3.84 -16.95
C LEU A 507 6.28 4.23 -16.51
N ASN A 508 6.50 4.36 -15.21
CA ASN A 508 7.81 4.69 -14.65
C ASN A 508 8.82 3.57 -14.87
N ALA A 509 8.43 2.32 -14.65
CA ALA A 509 9.33 1.18 -14.84
C ALA A 509 9.81 1.08 -16.31
N LEU A 510 8.90 1.17 -17.29
CA LEU A 510 9.29 1.17 -18.68
C LEU A 510 10.19 2.37 -19.01
N GLY A 511 9.83 3.56 -18.57
CA GLY A 511 10.59 4.77 -18.78
C GLY A 511 12.00 4.70 -18.18
N TYR A 512 12.12 4.20 -16.95
CA TYR A 512 13.41 4.00 -16.28
C TYR A 512 14.28 2.97 -17.02
N THR A 513 13.73 1.78 -17.32
CA THR A 513 14.46 0.73 -18.05
C THR A 513 14.99 1.24 -19.40
N LEU A 514 14.16 1.95 -20.18
CA LEU A 514 14.61 2.57 -21.42
C LEU A 514 15.71 3.61 -21.19
N ALA A 515 15.59 4.47 -20.18
CA ALA A 515 16.58 5.49 -19.85
C ALA A 515 17.88 4.88 -19.38
N ASP A 516 17.86 3.91 -18.48
CA ASP A 516 19.07 3.29 -17.93
C ASP A 516 19.89 2.57 -19.01
N HIS A 517 19.22 1.91 -19.93
CA HIS A 517 19.86 1.26 -21.08
C HIS A 517 20.08 2.19 -22.29
N THR A 518 19.82 3.49 -22.17
CA THR A 518 19.98 4.52 -23.22
C THR A 518 19.18 4.18 -24.49
N LEU A 519 18.00 3.61 -24.31
CA LEU A 519 17.07 3.26 -25.37
C LEU A 519 16.00 4.35 -25.49
N GLU A 520 15.70 4.81 -26.69
CA GLU A 520 14.57 5.69 -26.98
C GLU A 520 14.33 6.82 -25.96
N LEU A 521 15.38 7.53 -25.53
CA LEU A 521 15.33 8.52 -24.44
C LEU A 521 14.16 9.52 -24.51
N PRO A 522 13.75 10.05 -25.70
CA PRO A 522 12.56 10.92 -25.75
C PRO A 522 11.26 10.18 -25.43
N HIS A 523 11.14 8.90 -25.78
CA HIS A 523 9.99 8.08 -25.42
C HIS A 523 9.98 7.78 -23.92
N ALA A 524 11.13 7.40 -23.36
CA ALA A 524 11.32 7.19 -21.92
C ALA A 524 10.87 8.42 -21.10
N GLU A 525 11.31 9.62 -21.50
CA GLU A 525 10.88 10.87 -20.85
C GLU A 525 9.36 11.08 -20.93
N GLY A 526 8.76 10.79 -22.08
CA GLY A 526 7.31 10.87 -22.27
C GLY A 526 6.53 9.96 -21.32
N LEU A 527 6.98 8.72 -21.13
CA LEU A 527 6.40 7.75 -20.20
C LEU A 527 6.53 8.22 -18.74
N ILE A 528 7.72 8.65 -18.33
CA ILE A 528 7.98 9.15 -16.97
C ILE A 528 7.13 10.40 -16.68
N ARG A 529 6.99 11.32 -17.64
CA ARG A 529 6.11 12.49 -17.48
C ARG A 529 4.64 12.11 -17.33
N ARG A 530 4.19 11.04 -18.01
CA ARG A 530 2.84 10.50 -17.80
C ARG A 530 2.69 9.91 -16.40
N ALA A 531 3.69 9.18 -15.90
CA ALA A 531 3.68 8.70 -14.52
C ALA A 531 3.59 9.86 -13.52
N LEU A 532 4.41 10.91 -13.69
CA LEU A 532 4.39 12.11 -12.85
C LEU A 532 3.09 12.93 -12.97
N ALA A 533 2.35 12.83 -14.06
CA ALA A 533 1.03 13.45 -14.14
C ALA A 533 0.01 12.79 -13.19
N VAL A 534 0.22 11.52 -12.82
CA VAL A 534 -0.61 10.78 -11.85
C VAL A 534 -0.05 10.90 -10.44
N THR A 535 1.27 10.84 -10.28
CA THR A 535 2.01 10.85 -9.00
C THR A 535 3.09 11.94 -9.01
N PRO A 536 2.72 13.23 -8.92
CA PRO A 536 3.66 14.36 -9.17
C PRO A 536 4.90 14.37 -8.27
N ASP A 537 4.76 13.93 -7.03
CA ASP A 537 5.81 13.97 -6.00
C ASP A 537 6.31 12.55 -5.64
N ASN A 538 6.12 11.57 -6.55
CA ASN A 538 6.70 10.23 -6.35
C ASN A 538 8.22 10.28 -6.51
N PRO A 539 9.02 9.99 -5.46
CA PRO A 539 10.46 10.14 -5.51
C PRO A 539 11.12 9.30 -6.60
N ALA A 540 10.66 8.06 -6.84
CA ALA A 540 11.20 7.19 -7.88
C ALA A 540 10.90 7.71 -9.30
N ALA A 541 9.71 8.30 -9.52
CA ALA A 541 9.37 8.87 -10.82
C ALA A 541 10.10 10.20 -11.07
N VAL A 542 10.32 11.00 -10.04
CA VAL A 542 11.15 12.23 -10.13
C VAL A 542 12.61 11.86 -10.36
N ASP A 543 13.13 10.82 -9.70
CA ASP A 543 14.48 10.29 -9.94
C ASP A 543 14.63 9.82 -11.39
N SER A 544 13.70 9.00 -11.88
CA SER A 544 13.70 8.54 -13.28
C SER A 544 13.68 9.71 -14.27
N LEU A 545 12.96 10.79 -13.96
CA LEU A 545 13.00 12.01 -14.78
C LEU A 545 14.40 12.65 -14.78
N GLY A 546 15.00 12.79 -13.60
CA GLY A 546 16.37 13.28 -13.48
C GLY A 546 17.37 12.39 -14.20
N TRP A 547 17.20 11.07 -14.08
CA TRP A 547 18.06 10.10 -14.73
C TRP A 547 17.96 10.18 -16.26
N VAL A 548 16.77 10.24 -16.85
CA VAL A 548 16.63 10.41 -18.30
C VAL A 548 17.22 11.73 -18.79
N GLN A 549 17.07 12.83 -18.06
CA GLN A 549 17.73 14.11 -18.37
C GLN A 549 19.26 13.97 -18.37
N PHE A 550 19.80 13.28 -17.38
CA PHE A 550 21.23 12.97 -17.30
C PHE A 550 21.71 12.16 -18.52
N ARG A 551 20.97 11.11 -18.88
CA ARG A 551 21.28 10.25 -20.04
C ARG A 551 21.14 10.98 -21.38
N GLN A 552 20.32 12.03 -21.45
CA GLN A 552 20.22 12.96 -22.58
C GLN A 552 21.38 13.98 -22.64
N GLY A 553 22.25 14.03 -21.62
CA GLY A 553 23.41 14.92 -21.54
C GLY A 553 23.18 16.21 -20.75
N ASP A 554 22.00 16.44 -20.18
CA ASP A 554 21.73 17.60 -19.31
C ASP A 554 22.05 17.29 -17.84
N ALA A 555 23.34 17.10 -17.54
CA ALA A 555 23.77 16.80 -16.17
C ALA A 555 23.43 17.92 -15.16
N ARG A 556 23.35 19.18 -15.61
CA ARG A 556 23.04 20.30 -14.72
C ARG A 556 21.54 20.36 -14.39
N GLY A 557 20.66 20.19 -15.36
CA GLY A 557 19.23 20.10 -15.13
C GLY A 557 18.88 18.88 -14.30
N ALA A 558 19.48 17.73 -14.63
CA ALA A 558 19.33 16.47 -13.89
C ALA A 558 19.68 16.65 -12.39
N ALA A 559 20.77 17.34 -12.06
CA ALA A 559 21.16 17.54 -10.67
C ALA A 559 20.08 18.28 -9.84
N GLY A 560 19.36 19.24 -10.47
CA GLY A 560 18.23 19.93 -9.81
C GLY A 560 17.02 19.00 -9.59
N THR A 561 16.66 18.21 -10.61
CA THR A 561 15.55 17.25 -10.53
C THR A 561 15.85 16.14 -9.49
N LEU A 562 17.08 15.60 -9.50
CA LEU A 562 17.52 14.56 -8.57
C LEU A 562 17.65 15.07 -7.13
N ALA A 563 18.05 16.34 -6.92
CA ALA A 563 18.03 16.96 -5.60
C ALA A 563 16.60 17.01 -5.03
N HIS A 564 15.62 17.33 -5.89
CA HIS A 564 14.21 17.29 -5.49
C HIS A 564 13.77 15.85 -5.18
N ALA A 565 14.07 14.89 -6.04
CA ALA A 565 13.78 13.47 -5.78
C ALA A 565 14.34 13.00 -4.43
N TYR A 566 15.60 13.33 -4.14
CA TYR A 566 16.24 12.98 -2.88
C TYR A 566 15.57 13.63 -1.65
N SER A 567 15.08 14.86 -1.78
CA SER A 567 14.35 15.52 -0.69
C SER A 567 13.00 14.84 -0.36
N LEU A 568 12.42 14.11 -1.31
CA LEU A 568 11.16 13.39 -1.12
C LEU A 568 11.34 12.04 -0.41
N GLY A 569 12.45 11.34 -0.63
CA GLY A 569 12.60 9.95 -0.14
C GLY A 569 13.92 9.63 0.57
N HIS A 570 14.96 10.42 0.38
CA HIS A 570 16.33 10.18 0.90
C HIS A 570 16.92 8.80 0.53
N ASP A 571 16.50 8.26 -0.60
CA ASP A 571 16.92 6.96 -1.10
C ASP A 571 18.40 6.99 -1.53
N PRO A 572 19.23 5.97 -1.15
CA PRO A 572 20.64 5.94 -1.51
C PRO A 572 20.89 5.75 -3.02
N GLU A 573 19.97 5.15 -3.78
CA GLU A 573 20.07 5.07 -5.24
C GLU A 573 19.86 6.45 -5.87
N ILE A 574 18.87 7.20 -5.40
CA ILE A 574 18.66 8.60 -5.81
C ILE A 574 19.90 9.46 -5.47
N ALA A 575 20.52 9.22 -4.31
CA ALA A 575 21.77 9.90 -3.96
C ALA A 575 22.93 9.53 -4.89
N ALA A 576 22.98 8.27 -5.37
CA ALA A 576 23.97 7.84 -6.35
C ALA A 576 23.79 8.60 -7.67
N HIS A 577 22.58 8.66 -8.22
CA HIS A 577 22.24 9.39 -9.44
C HIS A 577 22.49 10.90 -9.28
N TRP A 578 22.04 11.49 -8.16
CA TRP A 578 22.25 12.92 -7.91
C TRP A 578 23.74 13.28 -7.83
N GLY A 579 24.49 12.52 -7.05
CA GLY A 579 25.92 12.73 -6.93
C GLY A 579 26.66 12.54 -8.26
N GLU A 580 26.25 11.60 -9.10
CA GLU A 580 26.79 11.40 -10.45
C GLU A 580 26.51 12.61 -11.36
N ALA A 581 25.28 13.11 -11.36
CA ALA A 581 24.93 14.31 -12.12
C ALA A 581 25.73 15.55 -11.67
N LEU A 582 25.91 15.72 -10.35
CA LEU A 582 26.76 16.76 -9.78
C LEU A 582 28.22 16.58 -10.19
N TRP A 583 28.73 15.35 -10.15
CA TRP A 583 30.11 15.06 -10.51
C TRP A 583 30.40 15.41 -11.98
N VAL A 584 29.56 14.95 -12.90
CA VAL A 584 29.68 15.20 -14.34
C VAL A 584 29.48 16.69 -14.68
N SER A 585 28.61 17.40 -13.97
CA SER A 585 28.40 18.84 -14.16
C SER A 585 29.51 19.70 -13.54
N GLY A 586 30.57 19.10 -12.94
CA GLY A 586 31.73 19.79 -12.37
C GLY A 586 31.58 20.18 -10.89
N GLN A 587 30.48 19.84 -10.24
CA GLN A 587 30.19 20.16 -8.82
C GLN A 587 30.70 19.05 -7.87
N GLN A 588 31.96 18.64 -8.05
CA GLN A 588 32.54 17.46 -7.40
C GLN A 588 32.55 17.53 -5.87
N ALA A 589 32.75 18.72 -5.28
CA ALA A 589 32.73 18.88 -3.83
C ALA A 589 31.34 18.62 -3.25
N GLU A 590 30.29 18.98 -3.99
CA GLU A 590 28.89 18.72 -3.62
C GLU A 590 28.54 17.25 -3.76
N ALA A 591 28.93 16.63 -4.89
CA ALA A 591 28.75 15.19 -5.11
C ALA A 591 29.32 14.37 -3.93
N ARG A 592 30.56 14.68 -3.49
CA ARG A 592 31.17 14.01 -2.33
C ARG A 592 30.39 14.20 -1.04
N ARG A 593 29.82 15.40 -0.81
CA ARG A 593 28.98 15.67 0.37
C ARG A 593 27.69 14.84 0.34
N VAL A 594 27.01 14.80 -0.81
CA VAL A 594 25.79 14.01 -1.00
C VAL A 594 26.05 12.52 -0.74
N TRP A 595 27.08 11.97 -1.37
CA TRP A 595 27.44 10.56 -1.19
C TRP A 595 27.85 10.23 0.26
N ALA A 596 28.63 11.10 0.90
CA ALA A 596 29.02 10.91 2.30
C ALA A 596 27.82 10.92 3.24
N ALA A 597 26.87 11.85 3.04
CA ALA A 597 25.65 11.90 3.83
C ALA A 597 24.76 10.66 3.61
N ALA A 598 24.63 10.19 2.37
CA ALA A 598 23.87 8.99 2.06
C ALA A 598 24.53 7.72 2.62
N LEU A 599 25.87 7.59 2.54
CA LEU A 599 26.62 6.49 3.16
C LEU A 599 26.55 6.49 4.69
N ALA A 600 26.45 7.66 5.32
CA ALA A 600 26.25 7.72 6.78
C ALA A 600 24.90 7.13 7.19
N ARG A 601 23.86 7.28 6.35
CA ARG A 601 22.53 6.68 6.55
C ARG A 601 22.48 5.21 6.18
N ASP A 602 23.04 4.86 5.03
CA ASP A 602 23.13 3.49 4.53
C ASP A 602 24.56 3.14 4.10
N PRO A 603 25.41 2.68 5.05
CA PRO A 603 26.78 2.30 4.76
C PRO A 603 26.93 1.12 3.80
N ASP A 604 25.87 0.32 3.62
CA ASP A 604 25.90 -0.92 2.85
C ASP A 604 25.25 -0.84 1.47
N SER A 605 24.81 0.36 1.07
CA SER A 605 24.22 0.59 -0.24
C SER A 605 25.16 0.17 -1.37
N LYS A 606 24.78 -0.89 -2.08
CA LYS A 606 25.54 -1.42 -3.24
C LYS A 606 25.54 -0.43 -4.41
N PRO A 607 24.40 0.18 -4.82
CA PRO A 607 24.36 1.14 -5.93
C PRO A 607 25.26 2.35 -5.68
N LEU A 608 25.19 2.91 -4.47
CA LEU A 608 25.96 4.10 -4.10
C LEU A 608 27.47 3.79 -4.09
N LYS A 609 27.89 2.68 -3.46
CA LYS A 609 29.30 2.24 -3.47
C LYS A 609 29.80 1.97 -4.89
N ALA A 610 28.98 1.34 -5.73
CA ALA A 610 29.35 1.05 -7.12
C ALA A 610 29.56 2.35 -7.94
N THR A 611 28.65 3.32 -7.79
CA THR A 611 28.75 4.63 -8.45
C THR A 611 30.00 5.40 -8.00
N ILE A 612 30.27 5.46 -6.68
CA ILE A 612 31.45 6.13 -6.14
C ILE A 612 32.73 5.46 -6.66
N LYS A 613 32.82 4.13 -6.60
CA LYS A 613 33.98 3.37 -7.08
C LYS A 613 34.24 3.57 -8.58
N ARG A 614 33.19 3.68 -9.40
CA ARG A 614 33.30 3.92 -10.84
C ARG A 614 33.82 5.31 -11.15
N LEU A 615 33.37 6.33 -10.40
CA LEU A 615 33.73 7.73 -10.64
C LEU A 615 35.00 8.18 -9.92
N ILE A 616 35.32 7.56 -8.80
CA ILE A 616 36.47 7.86 -7.96
C ILE A 616 37.18 6.53 -7.59
N PRO A 617 37.94 5.92 -8.53
CA PRO A 617 38.56 4.61 -8.29
C PRO A 617 39.52 4.58 -7.09
N ASP A 618 40.11 5.73 -6.72
CA ASP A 618 41.07 5.86 -5.63
C ASP A 618 40.44 6.32 -4.30
N ALA A 619 39.10 6.38 -4.19
CA ALA A 619 38.43 6.69 -2.93
C ALA A 619 38.44 5.42 -2.04
N HIS A 620 39.30 5.43 -1.03
CA HIS A 620 39.37 4.41 0.04
C HIS A 620 38.59 4.87 1.26
#